data_0b65ed02c1e7e9d24285791bca0021a8
#
_entry.id   0b65ed02c1e7e9d24285791bca0021a8
#
_cell.length_a   1.000
_cell.length_b   1.000
_cell.length_c   1.000
_cell.angle_alpha   90.00
_cell.angle_beta   90.00
_cell.angle_gamma   90.00
#
_symmetry.space_group_name_H-M   'P 1'
#
loop_
_entity.id
_entity.type
_entity.pdbx_description
1 polymer ?
#
loop_
_entity_poly.entity_id
_entity_poly.type
_entity_poly.pdbx_seq_one_letter_code
_entity_poly.pdbx_strand_id
1 'polypeptide(L)'
;MKVRLPQNRKNVLQQPLCSEEDEEVTFMLDESAVGLSVEQDFSYTWRDLILYNLSVGAKQEELEYVYEKGLKAVPTFGVIPCTATFGTEPYSEQPLMPTKKIEGLRSDGTLHMDHKLVIHKPISKEGKLHLEKVISAVYDRGEGKGAKINVDIIAKDEAGDPVFTNTMGYLNRWAGGFGGPKVPH
;
A
#
# COMPACT_ATOMS: atom_id res chain seq x y z
N MET A 1 -22.57 35.78 -38.88
CA MET A 1 -21.83 36.16 -37.67
C MET A 1 -20.67 35.14 -37.52
N LYS A 2 -19.46 35.54 -37.95
CA LYS A 2 -18.28 34.65 -37.96
C LYS A 2 -17.52 34.88 -36.64
N VAL A 3 -17.49 33.87 -35.80
CA VAL A 3 -16.71 33.85 -34.52
C VAL A 3 -15.25 33.54 -34.90
N ARG A 4 -14.35 34.50 -34.72
CA ARG A 4 -12.91 34.31 -34.81
C ARG A 4 -12.41 33.69 -33.51
N LEU A 5 -11.80 32.48 -33.62
CA LEU A 5 -11.03 31.88 -32.53
C LEU A 5 -9.64 32.55 -32.46
N PRO A 6 -9.11 32.84 -31.26
CA PRO A 6 -7.78 33.40 -31.10
C PRO A 6 -6.70 32.36 -31.42
N GLN A 7 -5.84 32.69 -32.42
CA GLN A 7 -4.61 31.97 -32.69
C GLN A 7 -3.55 32.38 -31.65
N ASN A 8 -3.43 31.62 -30.58
CA ASN A 8 -2.24 31.68 -29.72
C ASN A 8 -1.94 30.31 -29.12
N ARG A 9 -1.54 29.36 -29.97
CA ARG A 9 -0.96 28.08 -29.59
C ARG A 9 0.49 27.97 -30.13
N LYS A 10 1.35 28.88 -29.70
CA LYS A 10 2.80 28.71 -29.85
C LYS A 10 3.44 29.33 -28.62
N ASN A 11 3.69 28.51 -27.58
CA ASN A 11 4.66 28.71 -26.51
C ASN A 11 4.37 27.88 -25.25
N VAL A 12 3.91 26.61 -25.39
CA VAL A 12 3.73 25.70 -24.22
C VAL A 12 4.69 24.49 -24.31
N LEU A 13 5.62 24.46 -25.26
CA LEU A 13 6.51 23.29 -25.42
C LEU A 13 8.00 23.67 -25.39
N GLN A 14 8.41 24.57 -24.48
CA GLN A 14 9.85 24.80 -24.21
C GLN A 14 10.06 25.26 -22.78
N GLN A 15 9.63 24.46 -21.80
CA GLN A 15 10.30 24.40 -20.51
C GLN A 15 11.15 23.14 -20.52
N PRO A 16 12.47 23.22 -20.28
CA PRO A 16 13.29 22.04 -20.08
C PRO A 16 12.77 21.30 -18.87
N LEU A 17 12.43 20.04 -19.03
CA LEU A 17 11.93 19.11 -18.00
C LEU A 17 13.04 18.66 -17.03
N CYS A 18 14.19 19.32 -17.02
CA CYS A 18 15.29 19.07 -16.11
C CYS A 18 16.08 20.37 -15.92
N SER A 19 16.03 20.97 -14.75
CA SER A 19 17.08 21.86 -14.28
C SER A 19 18.30 20.99 -13.93
N GLU A 20 19.46 21.28 -14.53
CA GLU A 20 20.74 20.58 -14.32
C GLU A 20 21.36 20.83 -12.92
N GLU A 21 20.57 20.88 -11.88
CA GLU A 21 21.00 20.94 -10.48
C GLU A 21 20.25 19.89 -9.64
N ASP A 22 20.01 18.69 -10.18
CA ASP A 22 19.70 17.54 -9.35
C ASP A 22 21.03 17.15 -8.66
N GLU A 23 21.30 17.72 -7.48
CA GLU A 23 22.22 17.10 -6.52
C GLU A 23 21.83 15.62 -6.46
N GLU A 24 22.78 14.75 -6.81
CA GLU A 24 22.66 13.31 -6.73
C GLU A 24 22.41 12.96 -5.26
N VAL A 25 21.13 13.05 -4.84
CA VAL A 25 20.71 12.62 -3.51
C VAL A 25 20.93 11.11 -3.48
N THR A 26 22.11 10.72 -3.06
CA THR A 26 22.48 9.33 -2.82
C THR A 26 21.68 8.86 -1.61
N PHE A 27 20.42 8.44 -1.84
CA PHE A 27 19.68 7.77 -0.77
C PHE A 27 20.21 6.34 -0.62
N MET A 28 20.45 5.96 0.62
CA MET A 28 20.98 4.64 0.95
C MET A 28 19.87 3.76 1.47
N LEU A 29 19.21 3.03 0.55
CA LEU A 29 18.44 1.87 0.96
C LEU A 29 19.43 0.72 1.17
N ASP A 30 19.48 0.20 2.38
CA ASP A 30 20.28 -0.96 2.74
C ASP A 30 19.51 -1.83 3.76
N GLU A 31 20.20 -2.82 4.33
CA GLU A 31 19.62 -3.71 5.31
C GLU A 31 19.21 -3.02 6.62
N SER A 32 19.71 -1.83 6.91
CA SER A 32 19.34 -1.06 8.11
C SER A 32 17.85 -0.62 8.11
N ALA A 33 17.21 -0.62 6.95
CA ALA A 33 15.79 -0.37 6.84
C ALA A 33 14.93 -1.53 7.40
N VAL A 34 15.48 -2.75 7.53
CA VAL A 34 14.78 -3.90 8.11
C VAL A 34 14.50 -3.61 9.60
N GLY A 35 13.24 -3.84 10.00
CA GLY A 35 12.77 -3.54 11.35
C GLY A 35 12.17 -2.15 11.53
N LEU A 36 12.31 -1.23 10.56
CA LEU A 36 11.54 0.02 10.60
C LEU A 36 10.05 -0.31 10.59
N SER A 37 9.32 0.25 11.55
CA SER A 37 7.91 -0.08 11.75
C SER A 37 7.07 1.16 11.98
N VAL A 38 5.77 1.03 11.71
CA VAL A 38 4.72 1.99 12.05
C VAL A 38 3.48 1.22 12.49
N GLU A 39 2.68 1.86 13.32
CA GLU A 39 1.42 1.31 13.82
C GLU A 39 0.27 2.19 13.34
N GLN A 40 -0.88 1.59 13.13
CA GLN A 40 -2.09 2.28 12.68
C GLN A 40 -3.32 1.52 13.14
N ASP A 41 -4.30 2.23 13.68
CA ASP A 41 -5.62 1.65 13.97
C ASP A 41 -6.52 1.72 12.74
N PHE A 42 -7.35 0.71 12.57
CA PHE A 42 -8.35 0.64 11.51
C PHE A 42 -9.68 0.14 12.09
N SER A 43 -10.74 0.87 11.83
CA SER A 43 -12.10 0.48 12.25
C SER A 43 -12.97 0.28 11.03
N TYR A 44 -13.84 -0.72 11.07
CA TYR A 44 -14.80 -1.01 10.01
C TYR A 44 -16.11 -1.52 10.60
N THR A 45 -17.17 -1.37 9.82
CA THR A 45 -18.53 -1.76 10.17
C THR A 45 -19.02 -2.84 9.21
N TRP A 46 -20.15 -3.46 9.54
CA TRP A 46 -20.82 -4.41 8.66
C TRP A 46 -21.19 -3.80 7.28
N ARG A 47 -21.40 -2.46 7.22
CA ARG A 47 -21.68 -1.77 5.95
C ARG A 47 -20.47 -1.77 5.02
N ASP A 48 -19.29 -1.50 5.56
CA ASP A 48 -18.03 -1.53 4.81
C ASP A 48 -17.78 -2.92 4.26
N LEU A 49 -18.07 -3.94 5.07
CA LEU A 49 -17.92 -5.33 4.68
C LEU A 49 -18.89 -5.73 3.56
N ILE A 50 -20.17 -5.36 3.66
CA ILE A 50 -21.16 -5.60 2.58
C ILE A 50 -20.74 -4.88 1.31
N LEU A 51 -20.32 -3.61 1.42
CA LEU A 51 -19.86 -2.83 0.26
C LEU A 51 -18.69 -3.51 -0.43
N TYR A 52 -17.72 -4.00 0.34
CA TYR A 52 -16.59 -4.74 -0.19
C TYR A 52 -17.04 -6.04 -0.86
N ASN A 53 -17.84 -6.86 -0.17
CA ASN A 53 -18.32 -8.14 -0.69
C ASN A 53 -19.06 -7.95 -2.04
N LEU A 54 -19.92 -6.93 -2.14
CA LEU A 54 -20.61 -6.57 -3.39
C LEU A 54 -19.60 -6.12 -4.48
N SER A 55 -18.57 -5.35 -4.11
CA SER A 55 -17.58 -4.84 -5.06
C SER A 55 -16.73 -5.95 -5.68
N VAL A 56 -16.55 -7.07 -4.97
CA VAL A 56 -15.81 -8.24 -5.47
C VAL A 56 -16.72 -9.31 -6.07
N GLY A 57 -18.02 -9.04 -6.22
CA GLY A 57 -18.94 -9.83 -7.00
C GLY A 57 -19.93 -10.71 -6.23
N ALA A 58 -20.08 -10.49 -4.91
CA ALA A 58 -21.14 -11.16 -4.16
C ALA A 58 -22.52 -10.81 -4.75
N LYS A 59 -23.38 -11.81 -4.91
CA LYS A 59 -24.68 -11.69 -5.54
C LYS A 59 -25.77 -11.50 -4.48
N GLN A 60 -26.90 -10.92 -4.89
CA GLN A 60 -28.04 -10.65 -3.99
C GLN A 60 -28.62 -11.90 -3.32
N GLU A 61 -28.45 -13.08 -3.94
CA GLU A 61 -28.91 -14.37 -3.42
C GLU A 61 -27.97 -14.93 -2.35
N GLU A 62 -26.71 -14.46 -2.32
CA GLU A 62 -25.67 -14.89 -1.37
C GLU A 62 -25.80 -14.09 -0.06
N LEU A 63 -26.93 -14.28 0.65
CA LEU A 63 -27.30 -13.48 1.82
C LEU A 63 -26.22 -13.45 2.91
N GLU A 64 -25.41 -14.48 3.01
CA GLU A 64 -24.29 -14.54 3.96
C GLU A 64 -23.18 -13.51 3.68
N TYR A 65 -23.17 -12.87 2.50
CA TYR A 65 -22.22 -11.84 2.11
C TYR A 65 -22.84 -10.45 1.93
N VAL A 66 -24.17 -10.35 1.82
CA VAL A 66 -24.84 -9.09 1.46
C VAL A 66 -25.92 -8.67 2.46
N TYR A 67 -26.14 -9.45 3.52
CA TYR A 67 -27.14 -9.16 4.54
C TYR A 67 -26.51 -9.19 5.94
N GLU A 68 -26.84 -8.23 6.79
CA GLU A 68 -26.20 -8.02 8.09
C GLU A 68 -26.40 -9.17 9.09
N LYS A 69 -27.46 -9.98 8.93
CA LYS A 69 -27.71 -11.14 9.79
C LYS A 69 -26.91 -12.34 9.30
N GLY A 70 -25.93 -12.74 10.09
CA GLY A 70 -25.04 -13.87 9.72
C GLY A 70 -23.97 -13.50 8.70
N LEU A 71 -23.69 -12.20 8.54
CA LEU A 71 -22.73 -11.68 7.59
C LEU A 71 -21.34 -12.29 7.76
N LYS A 72 -20.75 -12.75 6.65
CA LYS A 72 -19.40 -13.26 6.53
C LYS A 72 -18.53 -12.31 5.71
N ALA A 73 -17.28 -12.22 6.07
CA ALA A 73 -16.26 -11.54 5.27
C ALA A 73 -15.77 -12.46 4.15
N VAL A 74 -15.70 -11.95 2.92
CA VAL A 74 -14.84 -12.55 1.91
C VAL A 74 -13.38 -12.41 2.39
N PRO A 75 -12.57 -13.49 2.41
CA PRO A 75 -11.22 -13.45 3.01
C PRO A 75 -10.33 -12.31 2.51
N THR A 76 -10.46 -11.93 1.24
CA THR A 76 -9.71 -10.83 0.62
C THR A 76 -10.03 -9.45 1.21
N PHE A 77 -11.07 -9.30 2.04
CA PHE A 77 -11.29 -8.08 2.81
C PHE A 77 -10.08 -7.75 3.70
N GLY A 78 -9.33 -8.76 4.15
CA GLY A 78 -8.11 -8.58 4.93
C GLY A 78 -7.01 -7.74 4.24
N VAL A 79 -7.11 -7.49 2.93
CA VAL A 79 -6.20 -6.59 2.21
C VAL A 79 -6.57 -5.12 2.41
N ILE A 80 -7.84 -4.81 2.64
CA ILE A 80 -8.35 -3.43 2.68
C ILE A 80 -7.69 -2.60 3.79
N PRO A 81 -7.60 -3.08 5.06
CA PRO A 81 -6.96 -2.30 6.13
C PRO A 81 -5.50 -1.92 5.85
N CYS A 82 -4.83 -2.68 4.99
CA CYS A 82 -3.41 -2.47 4.68
C CYS A 82 -3.19 -1.35 3.65
N THR A 83 -4.15 -1.15 2.75
CA THR A 83 -4.03 -0.29 1.56
C THR A 83 -5.00 0.89 1.55
N ALA A 84 -6.06 0.84 2.35
CA ALA A 84 -7.12 1.84 2.33
C ALA A 84 -7.08 2.75 3.56
N THR A 85 -7.54 3.97 3.35
CA THR A 85 -7.86 4.95 4.40
C THR A 85 -9.37 4.99 4.66
N PHE A 86 -10.04 3.84 4.59
CA PHE A 86 -11.48 3.75 4.80
C PHE A 86 -11.88 4.28 6.18
N GLY A 87 -12.82 5.20 6.22
CA GLY A 87 -13.40 5.71 7.47
C GLY A 87 -12.56 6.75 8.21
N THR A 88 -11.41 7.14 7.70
CA THR A 88 -10.66 8.31 8.21
C THR A 88 -10.98 9.52 7.35
N GLU A 89 -11.64 10.50 7.93
CA GLU A 89 -11.74 11.83 7.33
C GLU A 89 -10.51 12.67 7.75
N PRO A 90 -9.88 13.37 6.81
CA PRO A 90 -10.15 13.39 5.36
C PRO A 90 -9.32 12.35 4.58
N TYR A 91 -9.79 11.92 3.42
CA TYR A 91 -9.10 11.04 2.43
C TYR A 91 -7.68 11.48 2.03
N SER A 92 -7.17 12.55 2.61
CA SER A 92 -5.85 13.12 2.35
C SER A 92 -4.71 12.36 3.04
N GLU A 93 -5.00 11.52 4.03
CA GLU A 93 -3.96 10.76 4.70
C GLU A 93 -3.74 9.42 4.00
N GLN A 94 -2.65 9.34 3.26
CA GLN A 94 -2.20 8.06 2.72
C GLN A 94 -1.93 7.08 3.86
N PRO A 95 -2.16 5.76 3.64
CA PRO A 95 -1.84 4.75 4.64
C PRO A 95 -0.41 4.95 5.15
N LEU A 96 -0.26 4.93 6.47
CA LEU A 96 1.06 5.05 7.06
C LEU A 96 1.88 3.81 6.70
N MET A 97 3.03 4.00 6.04
CA MET A 97 3.92 2.92 5.61
C MET A 97 5.31 3.13 6.18
N PRO A 98 5.97 2.07 6.67
CA PRO A 98 7.31 2.18 7.24
C PRO A 98 8.36 2.63 6.23
N THR A 99 8.13 2.42 4.94
CA THR A 99 9.00 2.91 3.85
C THR A 99 9.14 4.44 3.83
N LYS A 100 8.19 5.19 4.40
CA LYS A 100 8.29 6.65 4.56
C LYS A 100 9.35 7.07 5.59
N LYS A 101 9.84 6.15 6.41
CA LYS A 101 10.95 6.39 7.36
C LYS A 101 12.33 6.24 6.72
N ILE A 102 12.41 5.75 5.50
CA ILE A 102 13.67 5.62 4.77
C ILE A 102 13.97 6.97 4.15
N GLU A 103 15.00 7.64 4.67
CA GLU A 103 15.42 8.95 4.19
C GLU A 103 15.85 8.89 2.72
N GLY A 104 15.37 9.83 1.91
CA GLY A 104 15.70 9.91 0.50
C GLY A 104 15.05 8.85 -0.39
N LEU A 105 14.23 7.91 0.12
CA LEU A 105 13.55 6.93 -0.72
C LEU A 105 12.48 7.60 -1.59
N ARG A 106 12.69 7.58 -2.89
CA ARG A 106 11.75 8.14 -3.87
C ARG A 106 10.53 7.23 -4.00
N SER A 107 9.35 7.75 -3.67
CA SER A 107 8.08 7.00 -3.76
C SER A 107 7.55 6.87 -5.19
N ASP A 108 7.91 7.80 -6.08
CA ASP A 108 7.46 7.86 -7.47
C ASP A 108 7.94 6.68 -8.34
N GLY A 109 8.96 5.95 -7.89
CA GLY A 109 9.47 4.74 -8.52
C GLY A 109 9.05 3.45 -7.84
N THR A 110 8.11 3.50 -6.89
CA THR A 110 7.68 2.32 -6.13
C THR A 110 6.47 1.64 -6.77
N LEU A 111 6.61 0.35 -7.07
CA LEU A 111 5.58 -0.49 -7.67
C LEU A 111 5.22 -1.63 -6.72
N HIS A 112 3.94 -1.90 -6.52
CA HIS A 112 3.48 -3.09 -5.81
C HIS A 112 3.66 -4.32 -6.72
N MET A 113 4.44 -5.29 -6.29
CA MET A 113 4.79 -6.47 -7.08
C MET A 113 3.99 -7.70 -6.73
N ASP A 114 3.93 -8.01 -5.45
CA ASP A 114 3.30 -9.24 -4.95
C ASP A 114 2.64 -8.99 -3.60
N HIS A 115 1.67 -9.84 -3.28
CA HIS A 115 0.91 -9.76 -2.05
C HIS A 115 0.55 -11.16 -1.57
N LYS A 116 0.86 -11.45 -0.32
CA LYS A 116 0.47 -12.68 0.37
C LYS A 116 -0.44 -12.31 1.55
N LEU A 117 -1.61 -12.92 1.61
CA LEU A 117 -2.55 -12.81 2.73
C LEU A 117 -2.66 -14.16 3.44
N VAL A 118 -2.48 -14.16 4.76
CA VAL A 118 -2.70 -15.31 5.64
C VAL A 118 -3.79 -14.94 6.64
N ILE A 119 -4.89 -15.67 6.63
CA ILE A 119 -5.99 -15.52 7.60
C ILE A 119 -5.75 -16.47 8.77
N HIS A 120 -5.67 -15.95 9.99
CA HIS A 120 -5.45 -16.72 11.21
C HIS A 120 -6.76 -17.11 11.89
N LYS A 121 -7.78 -16.25 11.81
CA LYS A 121 -9.12 -16.50 12.30
C LYS A 121 -10.16 -15.77 11.44
N PRO A 122 -11.44 -16.18 11.46
CA PRO A 122 -12.49 -15.51 10.70
C PRO A 122 -12.52 -14.01 10.99
N ILE A 123 -12.61 -13.21 9.92
CA ILE A 123 -12.75 -11.75 10.03
C ILE A 123 -14.18 -11.46 10.52
N SER A 124 -14.31 -10.73 11.62
CA SER A 124 -15.60 -10.33 12.19
C SER A 124 -16.36 -9.42 11.23
N LYS A 125 -17.69 -9.35 11.38
CA LYS A 125 -18.52 -8.47 10.54
C LYS A 125 -18.26 -6.97 10.77
N GLU A 126 -17.69 -6.61 11.91
CA GLU A 126 -17.32 -5.27 12.32
C GLU A 126 -16.24 -5.35 13.40
N GLY A 127 -15.43 -4.32 13.58
CA GLY A 127 -14.41 -4.31 14.63
C GLY A 127 -13.39 -3.20 14.47
N LYS A 128 -12.46 -3.21 15.42
CA LYS A 128 -11.24 -2.42 15.39
C LYS A 128 -10.05 -3.35 15.26
N LEU A 129 -9.11 -2.96 14.44
CA LEU A 129 -7.86 -3.69 14.23
C LEU A 129 -6.70 -2.76 14.53
N HIS A 130 -5.71 -3.27 15.23
CA HIS A 130 -4.41 -2.65 15.38
C HIS A 130 -3.46 -3.25 14.35
N LEU A 131 -2.92 -2.41 13.47
CA LEU A 131 -2.04 -2.82 12.37
C LEU A 131 -0.59 -2.50 12.72
N GLU A 132 0.22 -3.53 12.91
CA GLU A 132 1.67 -3.41 13.04
C GLU A 132 2.30 -3.64 11.67
N LYS A 133 2.94 -2.62 11.11
CA LYS A 133 3.55 -2.65 9.78
C LYS A 133 5.05 -2.55 9.92
N VAL A 134 5.80 -3.52 9.41
CA VAL A 134 7.26 -3.59 9.55
C VAL A 134 7.91 -3.94 8.22
N ILE A 135 9.05 -3.32 7.92
CA ILE A 135 9.92 -3.77 6.82
C ILE A 135 10.57 -5.07 7.25
N SER A 136 10.13 -6.18 6.65
CA SER A 136 10.61 -7.53 7.01
C SER A 136 11.82 -7.96 6.21
N ALA A 137 12.03 -7.42 4.99
CA ALA A 137 13.19 -7.71 4.18
C ALA A 137 13.45 -6.62 3.14
N VAL A 138 14.72 -6.46 2.78
CA VAL A 138 15.17 -5.63 1.67
C VAL A 138 16.13 -6.46 0.82
N TYR A 139 15.89 -6.51 -0.49
CA TYR A 139 16.68 -7.29 -1.43
C TYR A 139 17.26 -6.40 -2.52
N ASP A 140 18.58 -6.51 -2.73
CA ASP A 140 19.29 -5.83 -3.80
C ASP A 140 19.15 -6.61 -5.11
N ARG A 141 18.62 -5.98 -6.14
CA ARG A 141 18.55 -6.56 -7.49
C ARG A 141 19.74 -6.20 -8.37
N GLY A 142 20.61 -5.33 -7.88
CA GLY A 142 21.78 -4.82 -8.57
C GLY A 142 21.60 -3.41 -9.10
N GLU A 143 22.70 -2.79 -9.49
CA GLU A 143 22.73 -1.43 -10.02
C GLU A 143 21.76 -1.26 -11.21
N GLY A 144 20.98 -0.20 -11.19
CA GLY A 144 19.96 0.11 -12.22
C GLY A 144 18.78 -0.86 -12.29
N LYS A 145 18.73 -1.91 -11.43
CA LYS A 145 17.62 -2.90 -11.43
C LYS A 145 16.63 -2.72 -10.28
N GLY A 146 16.89 -1.74 -9.41
CA GLY A 146 16.04 -1.44 -8.27
C GLY A 146 16.28 -2.38 -7.07
N ALA A 147 15.44 -2.21 -6.05
CA ALA A 147 15.43 -3.05 -4.86
C ALA A 147 14.02 -3.54 -4.56
N LYS A 148 13.90 -4.75 -4.01
CA LYS A 148 12.62 -5.26 -3.50
C LYS A 148 12.56 -5.03 -1.99
N ILE A 149 11.46 -4.45 -1.53
CA ILE A 149 11.18 -4.18 -0.12
C ILE A 149 9.95 -5.00 0.25
N ASN A 150 10.05 -5.87 1.25
CA ASN A 150 8.90 -6.56 1.82
C ASN A 150 8.44 -5.84 3.07
N VAL A 151 7.13 -5.63 3.18
CA VAL A 151 6.47 -5.08 4.36
C VAL A 151 5.48 -6.11 4.87
N ASP A 152 5.68 -6.56 6.11
CA ASP A 152 4.69 -7.39 6.81
C ASP A 152 3.75 -6.50 7.59
N ILE A 153 2.46 -6.80 7.52
CA ILE A 153 1.39 -6.08 8.20
C ILE A 153 0.57 -7.10 8.98
N ILE A 154 0.70 -7.05 10.30
CA ILE A 154 -0.01 -7.92 11.21
C ILE A 154 -1.21 -7.15 11.75
N ALA A 155 -2.41 -7.65 11.47
CA ALA A 155 -3.65 -7.10 12.00
C ALA A 155 -4.08 -7.89 13.24
N LYS A 156 -4.17 -7.21 14.37
CA LYS A 156 -4.59 -7.75 15.65
C LYS A 156 -5.96 -7.19 16.04
N ASP A 157 -6.78 -7.99 16.70
CA ASP A 157 -8.02 -7.50 17.28
C ASP A 157 -7.81 -6.79 18.64
N GLU A 158 -8.90 -6.36 19.27
CA GLU A 158 -8.88 -5.68 20.57
C GLU A 158 -8.34 -6.55 21.72
N ALA A 159 -8.31 -7.87 21.56
CA ALA A 159 -7.68 -8.80 22.51
C ALA A 159 -6.17 -8.96 22.28
N GLY A 160 -5.64 -8.40 21.19
CA GLY A 160 -4.24 -8.53 20.76
C GLY A 160 -3.96 -9.80 19.94
N ASP A 161 -4.98 -10.58 19.61
CA ASP A 161 -4.82 -11.80 18.82
C ASP A 161 -4.70 -11.47 17.32
N PRO A 162 -3.80 -12.13 16.56
CA PRO A 162 -3.68 -11.93 15.14
C PRO A 162 -4.93 -12.45 14.40
N VAL A 163 -5.51 -11.57 13.56
CA VAL A 163 -6.65 -11.89 12.70
C VAL A 163 -6.15 -12.31 11.32
N PHE A 164 -5.23 -11.54 10.76
CA PHE A 164 -4.58 -11.86 9.49
C PHE A 164 -3.19 -11.19 9.40
N THR A 165 -2.37 -11.71 8.49
CA THR A 165 -1.09 -11.11 8.14
C THR A 165 -1.02 -10.92 6.63
N ASN A 166 -0.60 -9.73 6.21
CA ASN A 166 -0.25 -9.44 4.83
C ASN A 166 1.26 -9.30 4.69
N THR A 167 1.84 -9.88 3.64
CA THR A 167 3.20 -9.56 3.21
C THR A 167 3.09 -8.88 1.84
N MET A 168 3.51 -7.62 1.76
CA MET A 168 3.46 -6.81 0.56
C MET A 168 4.87 -6.61 0.00
N GLY A 169 5.10 -7.06 -1.24
CA GLY A 169 6.35 -6.86 -1.94
C GLY A 169 6.30 -5.62 -2.83
N TYR A 170 7.22 -4.70 -2.63
CA TYR A 170 7.39 -3.48 -3.41
C TYR A 170 8.70 -3.49 -4.17
N LEU A 171 8.68 -3.10 -5.45
CA LEU A 171 9.87 -2.75 -6.19
C LEU A 171 10.06 -1.24 -6.16
N ASN A 172 11.17 -0.76 -5.61
CA ASN A 172 11.62 0.60 -5.83
C ASN A 172 12.65 0.61 -6.96
N ARG A 173 12.32 1.29 -8.05
CA ARG A 173 13.13 1.29 -9.28
C ARG A 173 14.42 2.09 -9.16
N TRP A 174 14.45 3.05 -8.23
CA TRP A 174 15.58 3.96 -8.05
C TRP A 174 16.61 3.43 -7.03
N ALA A 175 16.19 2.45 -6.20
CA ALA A 175 17.07 1.77 -5.25
C ALA A 175 17.79 0.58 -5.91
N GLY A 176 18.89 0.14 -5.34
CA GLY A 176 19.65 -1.03 -5.80
C GLY A 176 21.11 -0.72 -6.01
N GLY A 177 21.94 -1.76 -6.00
CA GLY A 177 23.40 -1.62 -6.09
C GLY A 177 24.08 -1.42 -4.72
N PHE A 178 23.36 -1.61 -3.61
CA PHE A 178 23.91 -1.47 -2.25
C PHE A 178 24.61 -2.74 -1.74
N GLY A 179 24.64 -3.83 -2.52
CA GLY A 179 25.38 -5.05 -2.18
C GLY A 179 24.70 -5.99 -1.18
N GLY A 180 23.41 -5.75 -0.89
CA GLY A 180 22.61 -6.55 0.04
C GLY A 180 22.17 -7.92 -0.49
N PRO A 181 21.33 -8.66 0.28
CA PRO A 181 20.85 -9.98 -0.09
C PRO A 181 20.08 -9.95 -1.40
N LYS A 182 20.14 -11.05 -2.15
CA LYS A 182 19.41 -11.23 -3.40
C LYS A 182 18.02 -11.78 -3.13
N VAL A 183 17.07 -11.46 -4.02
CA VAL A 183 15.72 -12.04 -3.96
C VAL A 183 15.82 -13.56 -3.97
N PRO A 184 15.21 -14.28 -3.01
CA PRO A 184 15.14 -15.74 -3.06
C PRO A 184 14.45 -16.24 -4.33
N HIS A 185 14.91 -17.33 -4.89
CA HIS A 185 14.32 -17.98 -6.07
C HIS A 185 13.06 -18.75 -5.71
#